data_661f920447878bc722d8c25d5067eb7e
#
_entry.id   661f920447878bc722d8c25d5067eb7e
#
_cell.length_a   1.000
_cell.length_b   1.000
_cell.length_c   1.000
_cell.angle_alpha   90.00
_cell.angle_beta   90.00
_cell.angle_gamma   90.00
#
_symmetry.space_group_name_H-M   'P 1'
#
loop_
_entity.id
_entity.type
_entity.pdbx_description
1 polymer ?
#
loop_
_entity_poly.entity_id
_entity_poly.type
_entity_poly.pdbx_seq_one_letter_code
_entity_poly.pdbx_strand_id
1 'polypeptide(L)'
;MRRVAIVFAVVSVSAGFVAGCGEHQDGPPTDSGAPVTCQVKQGTKVDIATGNATGVYSALGNAYADQISLATDGKVTATATETLASVQNIQQLVAGKYQVAFSLADIAADAVLGIGTFDGDKQPVQALSRLYPSYTEVVVRAGSGITSIADLRGKRVSTGSPTSGTEVLARRILRAGGLNPDSDIAVNHLDLPKAVAGMKDGSLDALFFSGGLPTPGITELFAGGKDKFRLLDTSGVLAGMRILSPVYEVGAIPAATYGLPEDVPSIVVPNVLLVRDNLDADVACVLTKALFDRKPQLEQANAAAKGIVRDTARDTNPVPLHRGAQHALAN
;
A
#
# COMPACT_ATOMS: atom_id res chain seq x y z
N MET A 1 32.55 -78.14 32.10
CA MET A 1 31.75 -77.36 31.14
C MET A 1 30.35 -77.21 31.72
N ARG A 2 30.09 -76.11 32.42
CA ARG A 2 28.78 -75.82 33.05
C ARG A 2 28.22 -74.60 32.35
N ARG A 3 27.05 -74.75 31.72
CA ARG A 3 26.28 -73.68 31.14
C ARG A 3 25.43 -73.03 32.22
N VAL A 4 25.62 -71.74 32.46
CA VAL A 4 24.78 -70.98 33.38
C VAL A 4 23.79 -70.23 32.49
N ALA A 5 22.50 -70.45 32.67
CA ALA A 5 21.44 -69.72 32.03
C ALA A 5 21.07 -68.52 32.95
N ILE A 6 21.17 -67.31 32.38
CA ILE A 6 20.74 -66.08 33.05
C ILE A 6 19.35 -65.72 32.49
N VAL A 7 18.36 -65.71 33.35
CA VAL A 7 16.99 -65.27 33.07
C VAL A 7 16.95 -63.75 33.28
N PHE A 8 16.66 -63.01 32.26
CA PHE A 8 16.37 -61.55 32.35
C PHE A 8 14.85 -61.34 32.54
N ALA A 9 14.49 -60.83 33.72
CA ALA A 9 13.14 -60.35 34.00
C ALA A 9 12.99 -58.91 33.34
N VAL A 10 12.06 -58.80 32.42
CA VAL A 10 11.70 -57.51 31.84
C VAL A 10 10.62 -56.87 32.72
N VAL A 11 10.98 -55.80 33.41
CA VAL A 11 10.02 -54.92 34.09
C VAL A 11 9.58 -53.84 33.11
N SER A 12 8.32 -53.91 32.69
CA SER A 12 7.69 -52.88 31.85
C SER A 12 7.21 -51.72 32.72
N VAL A 13 7.94 -50.62 32.66
CA VAL A 13 7.48 -49.34 33.24
C VAL A 13 6.72 -48.56 32.14
N SER A 14 5.40 -48.49 32.31
CA SER A 14 4.54 -47.66 31.45
C SER A 14 4.66 -46.19 31.89
N ALA A 15 5.50 -45.42 31.21
CA ALA A 15 5.52 -43.95 31.33
C ALA A 15 4.44 -43.38 30.44
N GLY A 16 3.38 -42.87 31.02
CA GLY A 16 2.36 -42.10 30.29
C GLY A 16 2.93 -40.75 29.86
N PHE A 17 3.19 -40.59 28.58
CA PHE A 17 3.43 -39.29 27.99
C PHE A 17 2.09 -38.60 27.76
N VAL A 18 1.79 -37.58 28.56
CA VAL A 18 0.77 -36.57 28.21
C VAL A 18 1.41 -35.61 27.19
N ALA A 19 1.24 -35.93 25.93
CA ALA A 19 1.57 -34.99 24.86
C ALA A 19 0.46 -33.92 24.80
N GLY A 20 0.73 -32.77 25.39
CA GLY A 20 -0.03 -31.55 25.12
C GLY A 20 0.28 -31.06 23.72
N CYS A 21 -0.48 -31.50 22.72
CA CYS A 21 -0.49 -30.89 21.41
C CYS A 21 -1.16 -29.53 21.54
N GLY A 22 -0.36 -28.46 21.54
CA GLY A 22 -0.82 -27.15 21.15
C GLY A 22 -1.14 -27.21 19.66
N GLU A 23 -2.42 -27.34 19.34
CA GLU A 23 -2.92 -27.22 17.97
C GLU A 23 -2.72 -25.78 17.53
N HIS A 24 -1.66 -25.50 16.76
CA HIS A 24 -1.66 -24.40 15.83
C HIS A 24 -2.70 -24.77 14.77
N GLN A 25 -3.86 -24.12 14.84
CA GLN A 25 -4.87 -24.20 13.78
C GLN A 25 -4.43 -23.31 12.61
N ASP A 26 -3.46 -23.80 11.85
CA ASP A 26 -3.20 -23.34 10.48
C ASP A 26 -4.08 -24.13 9.49
N GLY A 27 -5.39 -24.02 9.67
CA GLY A 27 -6.33 -24.49 8.66
C GLY A 27 -6.52 -23.40 7.60
N PRO A 28 -6.72 -23.75 6.30
CA PRO A 28 -7.14 -22.78 5.31
C PRO A 28 -8.43 -22.09 5.80
N PRO A 29 -8.61 -20.77 5.51
CA PRO A 29 -9.78 -20.05 5.95
C PRO A 29 -11.03 -20.73 5.44
N THR A 30 -11.81 -21.29 6.34
CA THR A 30 -13.11 -21.85 6.01
C THR A 30 -14.05 -20.66 5.81
N ASP A 31 -14.27 -20.29 4.55
CA ASP A 31 -15.45 -19.48 4.22
C ASP A 31 -16.66 -20.27 4.74
N SER A 32 -17.21 -19.81 5.85
CA SER A 32 -18.32 -20.49 6.53
C SER A 32 -19.60 -20.52 5.69
N GLY A 33 -19.62 -19.86 4.52
CA GLY A 33 -20.81 -19.70 3.69
C GLY A 33 -21.97 -18.98 4.39
N ALA A 34 -21.77 -18.52 5.64
CA ALA A 34 -22.80 -17.83 6.40
C ALA A 34 -23.14 -16.48 5.72
N PRO A 35 -24.41 -16.07 5.74
CA PRO A 35 -24.83 -14.78 5.20
C PRO A 35 -24.04 -13.63 5.83
N VAL A 36 -23.62 -12.66 5.02
CA VAL A 36 -22.97 -11.42 5.51
C VAL A 36 -24.06 -10.51 6.03
N THR A 37 -23.96 -10.10 7.28
CA THR A 37 -24.97 -9.29 7.98
C THR A 37 -24.51 -7.85 8.21
N CYS A 38 -23.20 -7.58 8.02
CA CYS A 38 -22.55 -6.31 8.36
C CYS A 38 -22.72 -5.95 9.86
N GLN A 39 -22.80 -6.95 10.72
CA GLN A 39 -22.87 -6.75 12.16
C GLN A 39 -21.57 -7.19 12.84
N VAL A 40 -20.97 -6.28 13.60
CA VAL A 40 -19.71 -6.54 14.29
C VAL A 40 -19.92 -6.68 15.80
N LYS A 41 -19.04 -7.45 16.44
CA LYS A 41 -19.05 -7.63 17.90
C LYS A 41 -18.41 -6.42 18.58
N GLN A 42 -18.86 -6.15 19.81
CA GLN A 42 -18.21 -5.17 20.68
C GLN A 42 -16.76 -5.58 20.97
N GLY A 43 -15.84 -4.60 20.93
CA GLY A 43 -14.42 -4.80 21.19
C GLY A 43 -13.61 -5.31 20.01
N THR A 44 -14.17 -5.30 18.79
CA THR A 44 -13.41 -5.57 17.55
C THR A 44 -12.33 -4.51 17.36
N LYS A 45 -11.08 -4.91 17.14
CA LYS A 45 -9.95 -4.01 16.87
C LYS A 45 -9.53 -4.11 15.42
N VAL A 46 -9.18 -2.97 14.82
CA VAL A 46 -8.72 -2.87 13.43
C VAL A 46 -7.53 -1.92 13.38
N ASP A 47 -6.35 -2.45 13.16
CA ASP A 47 -5.14 -1.66 12.94
C ASP A 47 -4.90 -1.50 11.45
N ILE A 48 -4.66 -0.27 11.00
CA ILE A 48 -4.59 0.14 9.60
C ILE A 48 -3.16 0.56 9.27
N ALA A 49 -2.50 -0.15 8.35
CA ALA A 49 -1.21 0.23 7.80
C ALA A 49 -1.37 1.32 6.73
N THR A 50 -0.68 2.44 6.88
CA THR A 50 -0.81 3.63 6.04
C THR A 50 0.45 3.92 5.22
N GLY A 51 1.17 4.98 5.49
CA GLY A 51 2.38 5.39 4.77
C GLY A 51 3.11 6.50 5.52
N ASN A 52 3.92 7.28 4.80
CA ASN A 52 4.71 8.35 5.38
C ASN A 52 3.83 9.46 5.98
N ALA A 53 4.31 10.14 7.02
CA ALA A 53 3.61 11.15 7.81
C ALA A 53 2.93 12.26 6.99
N THR A 54 3.57 12.76 5.94
CA THR A 54 3.06 13.83 5.07
C THR A 54 2.48 13.30 3.75
N GLY A 55 2.18 12.00 3.70
CA GLY A 55 1.53 11.34 2.56
C GLY A 55 0.02 11.25 2.69
N VAL A 56 -0.66 10.99 1.59
CA VAL A 56 -2.13 10.88 1.55
C VAL A 56 -2.63 9.65 2.32
N TYR A 57 -1.90 8.54 2.33
CA TYR A 57 -2.27 7.36 3.12
C TYR A 57 -2.37 7.67 4.62
N SER A 58 -1.43 8.45 5.15
CA SER A 58 -1.47 8.86 6.57
C SER A 58 -2.68 9.75 6.86
N ALA A 59 -2.91 10.77 6.04
CA ALA A 59 -4.05 11.68 6.21
C ALA A 59 -5.40 10.94 6.16
N LEU A 60 -5.61 10.12 5.11
CA LEU A 60 -6.87 9.40 4.94
C LEU A 60 -7.02 8.23 5.91
N GLY A 61 -5.92 7.53 6.25
CA GLY A 61 -5.97 6.41 7.18
C GLY A 61 -6.37 6.82 8.59
N ASN A 62 -5.85 7.96 9.08
CA ASN A 62 -6.27 8.51 10.37
C ASN A 62 -7.75 8.90 10.35
N ALA A 63 -8.19 9.66 9.34
CA ALA A 63 -9.60 10.03 9.21
C ALA A 63 -10.51 8.79 9.08
N TYR A 64 -10.08 7.77 8.32
CA TYR A 64 -10.84 6.54 8.14
C TYR A 64 -10.95 5.75 9.45
N ALA A 65 -9.89 5.65 10.25
CA ALA A 65 -9.91 5.00 11.55
C ALA A 65 -10.93 5.66 12.49
N ASP A 66 -10.93 6.99 12.55
CA ASP A 66 -11.92 7.75 13.33
C ASP A 66 -13.34 7.47 12.85
N GLN A 67 -13.55 7.48 11.53
CA GLN A 67 -14.88 7.28 10.95
C GLN A 67 -15.40 5.86 11.11
N ILE A 68 -14.56 4.83 11.10
CA ILE A 68 -14.93 3.44 11.42
C ILE A 68 -15.47 3.37 12.85
N SER A 69 -14.73 3.94 13.80
CA SER A 69 -15.11 3.91 15.22
C SER A 69 -16.47 4.62 15.44
N LEU A 70 -16.68 5.76 14.77
CA LEU A 70 -17.95 6.50 14.81
C LEU A 70 -19.10 5.75 14.10
N ALA A 71 -18.85 5.17 12.94
CA ALA A 71 -19.88 4.46 12.15
C ALA A 71 -20.36 3.16 12.82
N THR A 72 -19.62 2.66 13.79
CA THR A 72 -19.93 1.41 14.51
C THR A 72 -20.34 1.64 15.96
N ASP A 73 -20.61 2.88 16.35
CA ASP A 73 -20.94 3.27 17.75
C ASP A 73 -19.91 2.72 18.75
N GLY A 74 -18.62 2.75 18.37
CA GLY A 74 -17.51 2.24 19.18
C GLY A 74 -17.41 0.70 19.29
N LYS A 75 -18.19 -0.06 18.53
CA LYS A 75 -18.04 -1.52 18.49
C LYS A 75 -16.71 -1.94 17.85
N VAL A 76 -16.27 -1.20 16.84
CA VAL A 76 -14.94 -1.33 16.25
C VAL A 76 -14.09 -0.15 16.73
N THR A 77 -12.92 -0.45 17.30
CA THR A 77 -11.88 0.54 17.56
C THR A 77 -10.83 0.43 16.47
N ALA A 78 -10.69 1.46 15.65
CA ALA A 78 -9.71 1.46 14.57
C ALA A 78 -8.55 2.42 14.90
N THR A 79 -7.33 2.04 14.50
CA THR A 79 -6.11 2.83 14.69
C THR A 79 -5.31 2.84 13.40
N ALA A 80 -4.84 4.02 12.97
CA ALA A 80 -3.95 4.14 11.83
C ALA A 80 -2.49 4.23 12.30
N THR A 81 -1.60 3.55 11.58
CA THR A 81 -0.17 3.52 11.89
C THR A 81 0.64 3.91 10.66
N GLU A 82 1.60 4.81 10.85
CA GLU A 82 2.59 5.15 9.85
C GLU A 82 3.50 3.97 9.52
N THR A 83 3.80 3.80 8.24
CA THR A 83 4.62 2.72 7.71
C THR A 83 5.49 3.21 6.55
N LEU A 84 6.26 2.29 5.97
CA LEU A 84 6.99 2.55 4.72
C LEU A 84 6.11 2.36 3.46
N ALA A 85 4.81 2.15 3.61
CA ALA A 85 3.78 1.98 2.58
C ALA A 85 3.76 0.60 1.88
N SER A 86 3.31 0.52 0.64
CA SER A 86 2.66 -0.62 -0.05
C SER A 86 3.29 -1.99 0.18
N VAL A 87 4.58 -2.18 -0.07
CA VAL A 87 5.23 -3.50 0.08
C VAL A 87 5.26 -3.92 1.54
N GLN A 88 5.74 -3.03 2.43
CA GLN A 88 5.76 -3.30 3.86
C GLN A 88 4.36 -3.54 4.42
N ASN A 89 3.38 -2.77 3.94
CA ASN A 89 1.99 -2.90 4.36
C ASN A 89 1.43 -4.28 4.07
N ILE A 90 1.65 -4.81 2.87
CA ILE A 90 1.21 -6.16 2.50
C ILE A 90 1.94 -7.21 3.34
N GLN A 91 3.26 -7.10 3.49
CA GLN A 91 4.03 -8.04 4.31
C GLN A 91 3.55 -8.09 5.76
N GLN A 92 3.29 -6.92 6.36
CA GLN A 92 2.81 -6.83 7.74
C GLN A 92 1.33 -7.20 7.90
N LEU A 93 0.50 -6.95 6.87
CA LEU A 93 -0.88 -7.42 6.79
C LEU A 93 -0.93 -8.95 6.82
N VAL A 94 -0.15 -9.61 5.97
CA VAL A 94 -0.08 -11.08 5.90
C VAL A 94 0.51 -11.67 7.18
N ALA A 95 1.50 -11.01 7.79
CA ALA A 95 2.02 -11.38 9.10
C ALA A 95 1.03 -11.16 10.26
N GLY A 96 -0.17 -10.63 10.01
CA GLY A 96 -1.22 -10.41 11.01
C GLY A 96 -1.01 -9.19 11.92
N LYS A 97 -0.01 -8.35 11.62
CA LYS A 97 0.23 -7.13 12.41
C LYS A 97 -0.85 -6.07 12.21
N TYR A 98 -1.41 -6.01 11.01
CA TYR A 98 -2.50 -5.10 10.66
C TYR A 98 -3.68 -5.90 10.08
N GLN A 99 -4.89 -5.37 10.21
CA GLN A 99 -6.11 -5.95 9.63
C GLN A 99 -6.45 -5.30 8.29
N VAL A 100 -6.00 -4.07 8.08
CA VAL A 100 -6.24 -3.28 6.86
C VAL A 100 -4.94 -2.65 6.38
N ALA A 101 -4.75 -2.55 5.07
CA ALA A 101 -3.56 -1.95 4.49
C ALA A 101 -3.90 -1.12 3.25
N PHE A 102 -3.34 0.09 3.17
CA PHE A 102 -3.31 0.86 1.91
C PHE A 102 -2.19 0.33 1.02
N SER A 103 -2.48 0.17 -0.27
CA SER A 103 -1.47 -0.21 -1.26
C SER A 103 -1.73 0.40 -2.63
N LEU A 104 -0.68 0.59 -3.42
CA LEU A 104 -0.80 0.80 -4.85
C LEU A 104 -1.29 -0.50 -5.50
N ALA A 105 -2.12 -0.40 -6.54
CA ALA A 105 -2.74 -1.55 -7.20
C ALA A 105 -1.72 -2.44 -7.93
N ASP A 106 -0.63 -1.87 -8.46
CA ASP A 106 0.44 -2.63 -9.09
C ASP A 106 1.20 -3.52 -8.10
N ILE A 107 1.44 -3.02 -6.87
CA ILE A 107 2.07 -3.78 -5.80
C ILE A 107 1.14 -4.86 -5.27
N ALA A 108 -0.15 -4.55 -5.14
CA ALA A 108 -1.17 -5.52 -4.75
C ALA A 108 -1.33 -6.62 -5.82
N ALA A 109 -1.24 -6.27 -7.11
CA ALA A 109 -1.22 -7.23 -8.22
C ALA A 109 0.01 -8.14 -8.15
N ASP A 110 1.21 -7.57 -7.96
CA ASP A 110 2.44 -8.34 -7.76
C ASP A 110 2.29 -9.35 -6.61
N ALA A 111 1.68 -8.92 -5.50
CA ALA A 111 1.49 -9.74 -4.31
C ALA A 111 0.59 -10.96 -4.56
N VAL A 112 -0.58 -10.77 -5.18
CA VAL A 112 -1.49 -11.90 -5.45
C VAL A 112 -0.97 -12.83 -6.56
N LEU A 113 -0.13 -12.31 -7.48
CA LEU A 113 0.49 -13.08 -8.53
C LEU A 113 1.78 -13.76 -8.08
N GLY A 114 2.40 -13.33 -6.97
CA GLY A 114 3.69 -13.82 -6.49
C GLY A 114 4.83 -13.41 -7.41
N ILE A 115 4.85 -12.17 -7.88
CA ILE A 115 5.89 -11.64 -8.79
C ILE A 115 6.56 -10.40 -8.20
N GLY A 116 7.58 -9.90 -8.85
CA GLY A 116 8.30 -8.71 -8.43
C GLY A 116 8.92 -8.88 -7.03
N THR A 117 8.54 -8.04 -6.09
CA THR A 117 9.06 -8.09 -4.71
C THR A 117 8.58 -9.32 -3.91
N PHE A 118 7.55 -10.02 -4.41
CA PHE A 118 6.96 -11.21 -3.77
C PHE A 118 7.35 -12.52 -4.49
N ASP A 119 8.46 -12.53 -5.18
CA ASP A 119 8.99 -13.55 -6.07
C ASP A 119 8.67 -15.01 -5.65
N GLY A 120 7.77 -15.65 -6.37
CA GLY A 120 7.29 -17.02 -6.13
C GLY A 120 6.28 -17.17 -4.98
N ASP A 121 6.07 -16.15 -4.15
CA ASP A 121 5.22 -16.21 -2.95
C ASP A 121 3.93 -15.37 -3.10
N LYS A 122 2.82 -16.05 -3.46
CA LYS A 122 1.51 -15.41 -3.59
C LYS A 122 0.95 -15.07 -2.23
N GLN A 123 0.60 -13.80 -2.05
CA GLN A 123 0.09 -13.30 -0.80
C GLN A 123 -1.43 -13.47 -0.67
N PRO A 124 -1.95 -13.97 0.47
CA PRO A 124 -3.38 -14.21 0.70
C PRO A 124 -4.11 -12.91 1.08
N VAL A 125 -4.18 -11.99 0.12
CA VAL A 125 -4.84 -10.68 0.30
C VAL A 125 -6.00 -10.50 -0.65
N GLN A 126 -7.01 -9.75 -0.21
CA GLN A 126 -8.19 -9.37 -0.97
C GLN A 126 -8.47 -7.88 -0.80
N ALA A 127 -9.13 -7.28 -1.77
CA ALA A 127 -9.46 -5.86 -1.72
C ALA A 127 -10.83 -5.63 -1.05
N LEU A 128 -10.92 -4.54 -0.29
CA LEU A 128 -12.19 -3.96 0.13
C LEU A 128 -12.75 -3.02 -0.95
N SER A 129 -11.86 -2.29 -1.63
CA SER A 129 -12.23 -1.35 -2.68
C SER A 129 -11.01 -0.86 -3.45
N ARG A 130 -11.18 -0.52 -4.74
CA ARG A 130 -10.35 0.47 -5.40
C ARG A 130 -10.64 1.82 -4.72
N LEU A 131 -9.60 2.64 -4.56
CA LEU A 131 -9.69 3.96 -3.95
C LEU A 131 -9.51 5.05 -5.01
N TYR A 132 -8.71 6.04 -4.71
CA TYR A 132 -8.37 7.17 -5.57
C TYR A 132 -7.13 6.87 -6.43
N PRO A 133 -6.91 7.61 -7.53
CA PRO A 133 -5.69 7.51 -8.32
C PRO A 133 -4.49 8.13 -7.58
N SER A 134 -3.34 7.44 -7.58
CA SER A 134 -2.04 8.01 -7.25
C SER A 134 -1.35 8.49 -8.50
N TYR A 135 -0.85 9.72 -8.48
CA TYR A 135 -0.05 10.33 -9.52
C TYR A 135 1.43 10.16 -9.20
N THR A 136 2.24 9.93 -10.21
CA THR A 136 3.68 9.89 -10.06
C THR A 136 4.24 11.30 -10.11
N GLU A 137 4.67 11.79 -8.98
CA GLU A 137 5.24 13.12 -8.79
C GLU A 137 6.76 13.03 -8.83
N VAL A 138 7.39 13.31 -9.97
CA VAL A 138 8.84 13.41 -10.09
C VAL A 138 9.22 14.87 -10.02
N VAL A 139 9.62 15.31 -8.83
CA VAL A 139 10.02 16.70 -8.61
C VAL A 139 11.51 16.85 -8.85
N VAL A 140 11.88 17.87 -9.64
CA VAL A 140 13.27 18.26 -9.91
C VAL A 140 13.51 19.72 -9.60
N ARG A 141 14.77 20.10 -9.39
CA ARG A 141 15.13 21.50 -9.23
C ARG A 141 14.98 22.26 -10.55
N ALA A 142 14.35 23.42 -10.53
CA ALA A 142 14.33 24.33 -11.67
C ALA A 142 15.78 24.75 -12.01
N GLY A 143 16.09 24.87 -13.30
CA GLY A 143 17.45 25.21 -13.73
C GLY A 143 18.49 24.07 -13.65
N SER A 144 18.11 22.87 -13.19
CA SER A 144 19.01 21.71 -13.14
C SER A 144 19.38 21.11 -14.51
N GLY A 145 18.70 21.53 -15.58
CA GLY A 145 18.81 20.92 -16.91
C GLY A 145 18.09 19.58 -17.05
N ILE A 146 17.48 19.05 -15.99
CA ILE A 146 16.72 17.79 -16.02
C ILE A 146 15.37 18.04 -16.66
N THR A 147 15.08 17.50 -17.84
CA THR A 147 13.84 17.70 -18.60
C THR A 147 13.10 16.39 -18.87
N SER A 148 13.77 15.25 -18.67
CA SER A 148 13.26 13.91 -18.89
C SER A 148 13.78 12.94 -17.84
N ILE A 149 13.23 11.74 -17.80
CA ILE A 149 13.73 10.65 -16.93
C ILE A 149 15.19 10.30 -17.27
N ALA A 150 15.58 10.33 -18.53
CA ALA A 150 16.96 10.02 -18.95
C ALA A 150 18.00 11.01 -18.38
N ASP A 151 17.61 12.27 -18.13
CA ASP A 151 18.50 13.30 -17.56
C ASP A 151 18.81 13.11 -16.07
N LEU A 152 18.16 12.13 -15.43
CA LEU A 152 18.45 11.73 -14.05
C LEU A 152 19.77 10.97 -13.94
N ARG A 153 20.42 10.61 -15.06
CA ARG A 153 21.74 9.93 -15.06
C ARG A 153 22.77 10.73 -14.27
N GLY A 154 23.42 10.09 -13.29
CA GLY A 154 24.41 10.69 -12.40
C GLY A 154 23.84 11.66 -11.36
N LYS A 155 22.52 11.80 -11.24
CA LYS A 155 21.86 12.68 -10.27
C LYS A 155 21.61 11.99 -8.93
N ARG A 156 21.50 12.79 -7.87
CA ARG A 156 21.11 12.35 -6.52
C ARG A 156 19.59 12.29 -6.45
N VAL A 157 19.05 11.10 -6.44
CA VAL A 157 17.61 10.88 -6.61
C VAL A 157 17.04 10.13 -5.40
N SER A 158 16.01 10.68 -4.77
CA SER A 158 15.21 9.91 -3.82
C SER A 158 14.17 9.09 -4.59
N THR A 159 14.21 7.77 -4.41
CA THR A 159 13.27 6.84 -5.04
C THR A 159 12.12 6.45 -4.13
N GLY A 160 12.00 7.07 -2.96
CA GLY A 160 11.00 6.76 -1.94
C GLY A 160 11.57 5.95 -0.77
N SER A 161 10.74 5.68 0.22
CA SER A 161 11.13 4.85 1.37
C SER A 161 11.45 3.42 0.93
N PRO A 162 12.38 2.73 1.62
CA PRO A 162 12.60 1.30 1.38
C PRO A 162 11.28 0.53 1.51
N THR A 163 11.06 -0.48 0.68
CA THR A 163 9.83 -1.30 0.68
C THR A 163 8.53 -0.52 0.48
N SER A 164 8.60 0.69 -0.09
CA SER A 164 7.41 1.44 -0.51
C SER A 164 6.98 1.09 -1.93
N GLY A 165 5.71 1.34 -2.24
CA GLY A 165 5.24 1.29 -3.63
C GLY A 165 5.91 2.35 -4.51
N THR A 166 6.22 3.53 -3.95
CA THR A 166 6.98 4.58 -4.64
C THR A 166 8.35 4.08 -5.10
N GLU A 167 9.08 3.36 -4.26
CA GLU A 167 10.40 2.81 -4.63
C GLU A 167 10.29 1.85 -5.82
N VAL A 168 9.34 0.91 -5.76
CA VAL A 168 9.14 -0.05 -6.86
C VAL A 168 8.76 0.68 -8.15
N LEU A 169 7.83 1.62 -8.06
CA LEU A 169 7.36 2.43 -9.20
C LEU A 169 8.50 3.27 -9.79
N ALA A 170 9.31 3.95 -8.95
CA ALA A 170 10.45 4.75 -9.40
C ALA A 170 11.47 3.88 -10.15
N ARG A 171 11.80 2.69 -9.62
CA ARG A 171 12.71 1.75 -10.28
C ARG A 171 12.18 1.28 -11.64
N ARG A 172 10.87 1.04 -11.76
CA ARG A 172 10.19 0.67 -13.01
C ARG A 172 10.25 1.83 -14.03
N ILE A 173 9.96 3.05 -13.60
CA ILE A 173 10.02 4.26 -14.45
C ILE A 173 11.45 4.52 -14.93
N LEU A 174 12.44 4.44 -14.05
CA LEU A 174 13.85 4.61 -14.42
C LEU A 174 14.26 3.59 -15.49
N ARG A 175 13.93 2.31 -15.30
CA ARG A 175 14.23 1.25 -16.30
C ARG A 175 13.51 1.49 -17.63
N ALA A 176 12.23 1.86 -17.59
CA ALA A 176 11.45 2.20 -18.78
C ALA A 176 12.00 3.45 -19.51
N GLY A 177 12.64 4.36 -18.75
CA GLY A 177 13.35 5.52 -19.26
C GLY A 177 14.82 5.26 -19.70
N GLY A 178 15.26 3.98 -19.73
CA GLY A 178 16.60 3.58 -20.18
C GLY A 178 17.71 3.77 -19.14
N LEU A 179 17.35 3.86 -17.87
CA LEU A 179 18.30 3.95 -16.75
C LEU A 179 18.31 2.67 -15.90
N ASN A 180 19.50 2.24 -15.49
CA ASN A 180 19.63 1.26 -14.42
C ASN A 180 19.60 1.99 -13.06
N PRO A 181 18.57 1.78 -12.23
CA PRO A 181 18.44 2.48 -10.96
C PRO A 181 19.56 2.17 -9.96
N ASP A 182 20.30 1.08 -10.15
CA ASP A 182 21.35 0.65 -9.22
C ASP A 182 22.75 1.22 -9.58
N SER A 183 22.94 1.72 -10.82
CA SER A 183 24.24 2.19 -11.30
C SER A 183 24.22 3.56 -11.97
N ASP A 184 23.07 3.97 -12.53
CA ASP A 184 22.99 5.20 -13.34
C ASP A 184 22.60 6.44 -12.54
N ILE A 185 22.16 6.29 -11.30
CA ILE A 185 21.82 7.37 -10.39
C ILE A 185 22.50 7.19 -9.02
N ALA A 186 22.69 8.27 -8.27
CA ALA A 186 23.01 8.20 -6.84
C ALA A 186 21.69 8.05 -6.05
N VAL A 187 21.28 6.79 -5.86
CA VAL A 187 19.99 6.46 -5.24
C VAL A 187 19.99 6.79 -3.75
N ASN A 188 18.87 7.36 -3.29
CA ASN A 188 18.57 7.62 -1.88
C ASN A 188 17.20 7.04 -1.56
N HIS A 189 17.11 6.22 -0.52
CA HIS A 189 15.86 5.63 -0.05
C HIS A 189 15.33 6.45 1.12
N LEU A 190 14.60 7.54 0.83
CA LEU A 190 14.12 8.47 1.83
C LEU A 190 12.60 8.47 1.92
N ASP A 191 12.09 8.63 3.15
CA ASP A 191 10.69 9.00 3.36
C ASP A 191 10.40 10.40 2.80
N LEU A 192 9.13 10.72 2.57
CA LEU A 192 8.74 11.97 1.94
C LEU A 192 9.23 13.21 2.72
N PRO A 193 9.13 13.29 4.07
CA PRO A 193 9.66 14.42 4.81
C PRO A 193 11.16 14.66 4.59
N LYS A 194 11.97 13.59 4.63
CA LYS A 194 13.42 13.69 4.39
C LYS A 194 13.75 14.03 2.94
N ALA A 195 13.01 13.46 1.98
CA ALA A 195 13.17 13.79 0.56
C ALA A 195 12.85 15.26 0.29
N VAL A 196 11.76 15.79 0.87
CA VAL A 196 11.41 17.23 0.80
C VAL A 196 12.51 18.11 1.42
N ALA A 197 13.05 17.72 2.58
CA ALA A 197 14.18 18.43 3.19
C ALA A 197 15.40 18.43 2.28
N GLY A 198 15.77 17.29 1.68
CA GLY A 198 16.90 17.17 0.76
C GLY A 198 16.71 17.96 -0.54
N MET A 199 15.48 18.12 -1.02
CA MET A 199 15.18 19.03 -2.12
C MET A 199 15.37 20.50 -1.71
N LYS A 200 14.98 20.89 -0.49
CA LYS A 200 15.12 22.26 0.00
C LYS A 200 16.57 22.66 0.23
N ASP A 201 17.38 21.80 0.87
CA ASP A 201 18.78 22.06 1.22
C ASP A 201 19.77 21.83 0.07
N GLY A 202 19.32 21.16 -1.02
CA GLY A 202 20.14 20.90 -2.20
C GLY A 202 20.97 19.62 -2.13
N SER A 203 20.75 18.76 -1.15
CA SER A 203 21.37 17.43 -1.10
C SER A 203 20.76 16.44 -2.09
N LEU A 204 19.56 16.72 -2.61
CA LEU A 204 18.89 15.98 -3.70
C LEU A 204 18.72 16.85 -4.95
N ASP A 205 18.81 16.21 -6.11
CA ASP A 205 18.52 16.81 -7.43
C ASP A 205 17.09 16.47 -7.89
N ALA A 206 16.56 15.33 -7.48
CA ALA A 206 15.21 14.88 -7.77
C ALA A 206 14.63 14.01 -6.65
N LEU A 207 13.31 13.99 -6.54
CA LEU A 207 12.57 13.00 -5.74
C LEU A 207 11.44 12.39 -6.55
N PHE A 208 11.18 11.11 -6.31
CA PHE A 208 9.97 10.40 -6.72
C PHE A 208 9.02 10.30 -5.55
N PHE A 209 7.74 10.51 -5.82
CA PHE A 209 6.66 10.17 -4.91
C PHE A 209 5.45 9.69 -5.72
N SER A 210 4.68 8.76 -5.17
CA SER A 210 3.40 8.34 -5.74
C SER A 210 2.32 8.55 -4.70
N GLY A 211 1.38 9.45 -5.00
CA GLY A 211 0.33 9.82 -4.06
C GLY A 211 -0.92 10.40 -4.73
N GLY A 212 -1.99 10.49 -3.94
CA GLY A 212 -3.17 11.26 -4.33
C GLY A 212 -2.91 12.76 -4.29
N LEU A 213 -3.69 13.52 -5.02
CA LEU A 213 -3.53 14.96 -5.11
C LEU A 213 -4.54 15.72 -4.22
N PRO A 214 -4.10 16.79 -3.53
CA PRO A 214 -2.71 17.19 -3.35
C PRO A 214 -1.96 16.30 -2.35
N THR A 215 -0.67 16.07 -2.59
CA THR A 215 0.23 15.44 -1.59
C THR A 215 0.71 16.52 -0.62
N PRO A 216 0.44 16.43 0.70
CA PRO A 216 0.80 17.49 1.65
C PRO A 216 2.28 17.89 1.64
N GLY A 217 3.21 16.90 1.65
CA GLY A 217 4.64 17.19 1.60
C GLY A 217 5.11 17.86 0.31
N ILE A 218 4.50 17.54 -0.83
CA ILE A 218 4.80 18.20 -2.11
C ILE A 218 4.21 19.61 -2.14
N THR A 219 3.01 19.80 -1.58
CA THR A 219 2.41 21.14 -1.40
C THR A 219 3.35 22.04 -0.60
N GLU A 220 3.90 21.55 0.51
CA GLU A 220 4.87 22.28 1.34
C GLU A 220 6.14 22.66 0.55
N LEU A 221 6.63 21.74 -0.29
CA LEU A 221 7.81 22.00 -1.12
C LEU A 221 7.59 23.14 -2.11
N PHE A 222 6.48 23.10 -2.87
CA PHE A 222 6.14 24.14 -3.83
C PHE A 222 5.75 25.47 -3.16
N ALA A 223 5.08 25.45 -2.02
CA ALA A 223 4.76 26.67 -1.25
C ALA A 223 6.03 27.42 -0.80
N GLY A 224 7.12 26.69 -0.51
CA GLY A 224 8.42 27.27 -0.13
C GLY A 224 9.25 27.84 -1.28
N GLY A 225 8.81 27.72 -2.55
CA GLY A 225 9.57 28.23 -3.69
C GLY A 225 9.10 27.64 -5.02
N LYS A 226 8.00 28.17 -5.56
CA LYS A 226 7.41 27.73 -6.84
C LYS A 226 8.41 27.75 -7.99
N ASP A 227 9.27 28.76 -8.05
CA ASP A 227 10.25 28.92 -9.13
C ASP A 227 11.50 28.03 -8.95
N LYS A 228 11.61 27.33 -7.82
CA LYS A 228 12.78 26.49 -7.51
C LYS A 228 12.60 25.03 -7.93
N PHE A 229 11.38 24.60 -8.16
CA PHE A 229 11.03 23.22 -8.44
C PHE A 229 10.06 23.11 -9.62
N ARG A 230 10.08 21.96 -10.28
CA ARG A 230 9.11 21.60 -11.31
C ARG A 230 8.84 20.09 -11.26
N LEU A 231 7.70 19.68 -11.79
CA LEU A 231 7.38 18.29 -12.05
C LEU A 231 7.88 17.88 -13.43
N LEU A 232 8.32 16.63 -13.58
CA LEU A 232 8.63 16.01 -14.88
C LEU A 232 7.40 15.33 -15.45
N ASP A 233 7.23 15.43 -16.76
CA ASP A 233 6.33 14.56 -17.52
C ASP A 233 6.86 13.13 -17.48
N THR A 234 6.07 12.20 -16.97
CA THR A 234 6.40 10.77 -16.90
C THR A 234 5.62 9.94 -17.93
N SER A 235 4.73 10.55 -18.70
CA SER A 235 3.86 9.85 -19.66
C SER A 235 4.63 9.11 -20.76
N GLY A 236 5.79 9.64 -21.15
CA GLY A 236 6.62 9.08 -22.22
C GLY A 236 7.11 7.63 -21.96
N VAL A 237 7.12 7.17 -20.71
CA VAL A 237 7.53 5.78 -20.38
C VAL A 237 6.34 4.83 -20.15
N LEU A 238 5.10 5.30 -20.33
CA LEU A 238 3.90 4.51 -20.05
C LEU A 238 3.84 3.18 -20.81
N ALA A 239 4.26 3.16 -22.08
CA ALA A 239 4.25 1.93 -22.88
C ALA A 239 5.12 0.84 -22.25
N GLY A 240 6.32 1.18 -21.77
CA GLY A 240 7.19 0.26 -21.02
C GLY A 240 6.62 -0.17 -19.68
N MET A 241 5.93 0.74 -18.99
CA MET A 241 5.28 0.43 -17.71
C MET A 241 4.12 -0.56 -17.88
N ARG A 242 3.31 -0.43 -18.92
CA ARG A 242 2.17 -1.33 -19.21
C ARG A 242 2.59 -2.76 -19.55
N ILE A 243 3.81 -2.99 -20.01
CA ILE A 243 4.36 -4.33 -20.19
C ILE A 243 4.52 -5.02 -18.82
N LEU A 244 4.85 -4.28 -17.77
CA LEU A 244 5.04 -4.79 -16.42
C LEU A 244 3.72 -4.99 -15.68
N SER A 245 2.76 -4.07 -15.86
CA SER A 245 1.44 -4.18 -15.26
C SER A 245 0.42 -3.37 -16.06
N PRO A 246 -0.75 -3.95 -16.41
CA PRO A 246 -1.79 -3.25 -17.14
C PRO A 246 -2.51 -2.17 -16.31
N VAL A 247 -2.29 -2.11 -15.01
CA VAL A 247 -2.97 -1.15 -14.12
C VAL A 247 -2.46 0.29 -14.26
N TYR A 248 -1.33 0.51 -14.98
CA TYR A 248 -0.82 1.85 -15.21
C TYR A 248 -1.66 2.61 -16.23
N GLU A 249 -2.03 3.81 -15.85
CA GLU A 249 -2.83 4.73 -16.65
C GLU A 249 -2.04 6.02 -16.94
N VAL A 250 -2.50 6.80 -17.90
CA VAL A 250 -2.05 8.18 -18.10
C VAL A 250 -3.04 9.12 -17.43
N GLY A 251 -2.53 10.15 -16.75
CA GLY A 251 -3.29 11.26 -16.22
C GLY A 251 -2.48 12.53 -16.30
N ALA A 252 -2.98 13.61 -15.72
CA ALA A 252 -2.24 14.85 -15.58
C ALA A 252 -2.40 15.38 -14.15
N ILE A 253 -1.31 15.92 -13.60
CA ILE A 253 -1.33 16.67 -12.35
C ILE A 253 -1.82 18.07 -12.70
N PRO A 254 -3.02 18.50 -12.25
CA PRO A 254 -3.55 19.82 -12.62
C PRO A 254 -2.66 20.94 -12.11
N ALA A 255 -2.44 21.96 -12.94
CA ALA A 255 -1.65 23.14 -12.61
C ALA A 255 -2.06 23.78 -11.28
N ALA A 256 -3.37 23.84 -11.04
CA ALA A 256 -3.94 24.41 -9.82
C ALA A 256 -3.56 23.67 -8.53
N THR A 257 -3.13 22.37 -8.64
CA THR A 257 -2.81 21.54 -7.47
C THR A 257 -1.64 22.14 -6.67
N TYR A 258 -0.60 22.60 -7.37
CA TYR A 258 0.62 23.14 -6.74
C TYR A 258 0.97 24.54 -7.26
N GLY A 259 0.08 25.18 -8.03
CA GLY A 259 0.29 26.49 -8.66
C GLY A 259 1.37 26.44 -9.75
N LEU A 260 1.33 25.38 -10.56
CA LEU A 260 2.21 25.19 -11.72
C LEU A 260 1.75 26.05 -12.90
N PRO A 261 2.62 26.30 -13.91
CA PRO A 261 2.25 27.07 -15.10
C PRO A 261 1.26 26.33 -16.01
N GLU A 262 1.32 24.99 -16.02
CA GLU A 262 0.48 24.13 -16.86
C GLU A 262 0.27 22.76 -16.19
N ASP A 263 -0.70 22.00 -16.69
CA ASP A 263 -0.92 20.61 -16.27
C ASP A 263 0.27 19.74 -16.68
N VAL A 264 0.70 18.83 -15.80
CA VAL A 264 1.86 17.97 -16.07
C VAL A 264 1.40 16.53 -16.29
N PRO A 265 1.60 15.95 -17.50
CA PRO A 265 1.28 14.56 -17.76
C PRO A 265 2.02 13.62 -16.81
N SER A 266 1.33 12.61 -16.28
CA SER A 266 1.88 11.72 -15.28
C SER A 266 1.38 10.28 -15.45
N ILE A 267 2.22 9.33 -15.09
CA ILE A 267 1.77 7.95 -14.87
C ILE A 267 0.93 7.91 -13.60
N VAL A 268 -0.23 7.28 -13.75
CA VAL A 268 -1.20 7.11 -12.66
C VAL A 268 -1.34 5.63 -12.36
N VAL A 269 -1.44 5.30 -11.08
CA VAL A 269 -1.75 3.97 -10.58
C VAL A 269 -2.86 4.07 -9.54
N PRO A 270 -3.92 3.24 -9.62
CA PRO A 270 -4.96 3.23 -8.59
C PRO A 270 -4.40 2.80 -7.23
N ASN A 271 -5.05 3.23 -6.16
CA ASN A 271 -4.87 2.65 -4.84
C ASN A 271 -5.94 1.63 -4.54
N VAL A 272 -5.63 0.67 -3.69
CA VAL A 272 -6.58 -0.32 -3.16
C VAL A 272 -6.48 -0.38 -1.64
N LEU A 273 -7.59 -0.66 -1.00
CA LEU A 273 -7.64 -0.99 0.42
C LEU A 273 -7.68 -2.51 0.56
N LEU A 274 -6.70 -3.08 1.23
CA LEU A 274 -6.47 -4.51 1.33
C LEU A 274 -6.76 -5.04 2.73
N VAL A 275 -7.17 -6.29 2.78
CA VAL A 275 -7.33 -7.13 3.97
C VAL A 275 -6.76 -8.52 3.68
N ARG A 276 -6.53 -9.34 4.71
CA ARG A 276 -6.30 -10.78 4.49
C ARG A 276 -7.57 -11.45 4.00
N ASP A 277 -7.41 -12.50 3.22
CA ASP A 277 -8.50 -13.31 2.67
C ASP A 277 -9.38 -13.95 3.76
N ASN A 278 -8.83 -14.17 4.95
CA ASN A 278 -9.52 -14.74 6.11
C ASN A 278 -10.12 -13.71 7.08
N LEU A 279 -10.15 -12.42 6.73
CA LEU A 279 -10.83 -11.43 7.55
C LEU A 279 -12.32 -11.79 7.67
N ASP A 280 -12.90 -11.62 8.85
CA ASP A 280 -14.35 -11.80 9.05
C ASP A 280 -15.16 -10.96 8.06
N ALA A 281 -16.15 -11.58 7.42
CA ALA A 281 -16.90 -10.95 6.32
C ALA A 281 -17.80 -9.81 6.79
N ASP A 282 -18.30 -9.87 8.01
CA ASP A 282 -19.10 -8.80 8.60
C ASP A 282 -18.22 -7.59 8.94
N VAL A 283 -17.00 -7.83 9.42
CA VAL A 283 -15.98 -6.78 9.62
C VAL A 283 -15.63 -6.13 8.29
N ALA A 284 -15.29 -6.91 7.26
CA ALA A 284 -14.99 -6.40 5.93
C ALA A 284 -16.15 -5.59 5.32
N CYS A 285 -17.39 -6.04 5.55
CA CYS A 285 -18.60 -5.31 5.13
C CYS A 285 -18.68 -3.93 5.80
N VAL A 286 -18.56 -3.89 7.11
CA VAL A 286 -18.66 -2.63 7.88
C VAL A 286 -17.54 -1.66 7.49
N LEU A 287 -16.32 -2.15 7.31
CA LEU A 287 -15.20 -1.34 6.83
C LEU A 287 -15.49 -0.75 5.46
N THR A 288 -15.97 -1.56 4.52
CA THR A 288 -16.31 -1.07 3.18
C THR A 288 -17.43 -0.05 3.21
N LYS A 289 -18.50 -0.27 3.99
CA LYS A 289 -19.59 0.71 4.18
C LYS A 289 -19.07 2.03 4.73
N ALA A 290 -18.24 1.99 5.80
CA ALA A 290 -17.69 3.19 6.41
C ALA A 290 -16.87 4.03 5.40
N LEU A 291 -16.17 3.41 4.48
CA LEU A 291 -15.39 4.10 3.42
C LEU A 291 -16.29 4.99 2.55
N PHE A 292 -17.48 4.53 2.20
CA PHE A 292 -18.41 5.26 1.30
C PHE A 292 -19.39 6.14 2.08
N ASP A 293 -19.95 5.66 3.19
CA ASP A 293 -20.95 6.38 3.96
C ASP A 293 -20.34 7.59 4.70
N ARG A 294 -19.03 7.55 4.97
CA ARG A 294 -18.25 8.61 5.62
C ARG A 294 -17.31 9.35 4.66
N LYS A 295 -17.50 9.19 3.35
CA LYS A 295 -16.67 9.85 2.34
C LYS A 295 -16.53 11.36 2.50
N PRO A 296 -17.58 12.14 2.83
CA PRO A 296 -17.43 13.59 3.05
C PRO A 296 -16.39 13.97 4.11
N GLN A 297 -16.26 13.17 5.18
CA GLN A 297 -15.27 13.38 6.23
C GLN A 297 -13.85 13.04 5.75
N LEU A 298 -13.72 12.01 4.90
CA LEU A 298 -12.45 11.67 4.27
C LEU A 298 -12.00 12.77 3.29
N GLU A 299 -12.93 13.37 2.53
CA GLU A 299 -12.65 14.49 1.64
C GLU A 299 -12.18 15.74 2.39
N GLN A 300 -12.69 15.97 3.62
CA GLN A 300 -12.23 17.05 4.50
C GLN A 300 -10.79 16.82 4.96
N ALA A 301 -10.40 15.56 5.19
CA ALA A 301 -9.03 15.22 5.60
C ALA A 301 -8.05 15.36 4.43
N ASN A 302 -8.44 14.91 3.24
CA ASN A 302 -7.66 15.10 2.02
C ASN A 302 -8.54 15.00 0.77
N ALA A 303 -8.41 15.96 -0.14
CA ALA A 303 -9.19 16.04 -1.37
C ALA A 303 -9.04 14.84 -2.31
N ALA A 304 -7.97 14.05 -2.19
CA ALA A 304 -7.80 12.81 -2.94
C ALA A 304 -8.97 11.83 -2.75
N ALA A 305 -9.63 11.88 -1.58
CA ALA A 305 -10.82 11.05 -1.30
C ALA A 305 -11.99 11.29 -2.25
N LYS A 306 -12.04 12.41 -3.00
CA LYS A 306 -13.02 12.62 -4.07
C LYS A 306 -12.98 11.50 -5.11
N GLY A 307 -11.78 10.93 -5.35
CA GLY A 307 -11.58 9.80 -6.25
C GLY A 307 -12.10 8.45 -5.73
N ILE A 308 -12.52 8.34 -4.47
CA ILE A 308 -13.17 7.13 -3.93
C ILE A 308 -14.62 7.14 -4.37
N VAL A 309 -14.95 6.37 -5.41
CA VAL A 309 -16.29 6.34 -6.00
C VAL A 309 -16.81 4.91 -6.14
N ARG A 310 -18.12 4.70 -5.92
CA ARG A 310 -18.75 3.37 -5.95
C ARG A 310 -18.64 2.71 -7.33
N ASP A 311 -18.69 3.50 -8.40
CA ASP A 311 -18.68 2.99 -9.79
C ASP A 311 -17.42 2.20 -10.12
N THR A 312 -16.26 2.60 -9.59
CA THR A 312 -14.97 1.92 -9.80
C THR A 312 -14.50 1.11 -8.61
N ALA A 313 -15.27 1.06 -7.52
CA ALA A 313 -14.89 0.39 -6.28
C ALA A 313 -14.53 -1.09 -6.46
N ARG A 314 -15.17 -1.74 -7.45
CA ARG A 314 -14.98 -3.16 -7.80
C ARG A 314 -13.84 -3.42 -8.78
N ASP A 315 -13.21 -2.37 -9.34
CA ASP A 315 -12.15 -2.48 -10.35
C ASP A 315 -10.81 -2.76 -9.66
N THR A 316 -10.70 -3.93 -9.05
CA THR A 316 -9.53 -4.34 -8.25
C THR A 316 -8.69 -5.43 -8.91
N ASN A 317 -9.03 -5.89 -10.12
CA ASN A 317 -8.28 -6.95 -10.80
C ASN A 317 -6.79 -6.65 -10.94
N PRO A 318 -5.92 -7.67 -10.73
CA PRO A 318 -6.19 -9.08 -10.46
C PRO A 318 -6.46 -9.41 -8.98
N VAL A 319 -6.50 -8.41 -8.08
CA VAL A 319 -6.74 -8.61 -6.65
C VAL A 319 -8.22 -8.97 -6.44
N PRO A 320 -8.54 -10.14 -5.87
CA PRO A 320 -9.92 -10.53 -5.62
C PRO A 320 -10.62 -9.57 -4.66
N LEU A 321 -11.88 -9.27 -4.91
CA LEU A 321 -12.69 -8.48 -3.97
C LEU A 321 -13.17 -9.37 -2.82
N HIS A 322 -12.99 -8.93 -1.58
CA HIS A 322 -13.42 -9.66 -0.39
C HIS A 322 -14.96 -9.80 -0.35
N ARG A 323 -15.49 -10.97 0.06
CA ARG A 323 -16.94 -11.23 0.02
C ARG A 323 -17.77 -10.23 0.85
N GLY A 324 -17.25 -9.77 2.00
CA GLY A 324 -17.89 -8.72 2.78
C GLY A 324 -17.96 -7.39 2.03
N ALA A 325 -16.91 -7.05 1.28
CA ALA A 325 -16.91 -5.88 0.41
C ALA A 325 -17.86 -6.04 -0.77
N GLN A 326 -17.92 -7.24 -1.38
CA GLN A 326 -18.91 -7.53 -2.43
C GLN A 326 -20.32 -7.27 -1.95
N HIS A 327 -20.65 -7.73 -0.72
CA HIS A 327 -21.96 -7.50 -0.11
C HIS A 327 -22.24 -6.01 0.14
N ALA A 328 -21.26 -5.27 0.70
CA ALA A 328 -21.40 -3.84 0.98
C ALA A 328 -21.56 -2.98 -0.28
N LEU A 329 -20.97 -3.40 -1.40
CA LEU A 329 -21.01 -2.68 -2.68
C LEU A 329 -22.21 -3.08 -3.55
N ALA A 330 -22.95 -4.15 -3.20
CA ALA A 330 -24.16 -4.57 -3.89
C ALA A 330 -25.42 -3.81 -3.41
N ASN A 331 -25.35 -3.27 -2.20
CA ASN A 331 -26.41 -2.53 -1.51
C ASN A 331 -25.96 -1.08 -1.33
#